data_85d976552c94e2a069ce21465653ca03
#
_entry.id   85d976552c94e2a069ce21465653ca03
#
_cell.length_a   1.000
_cell.length_b   1.000
_cell.length_c   1.000
_cell.angle_alpha   90.00
_cell.angle_beta   90.00
_cell.angle_gamma   90.00
#
_symmetry.space_group_name_H-M   'P 1'
#
loop_
_entity.id
_entity.type
_entity.pdbx_description
1 polymer ?
#
loop_
_entity_poly.entity_id
_entity_poly.type
_entity_poly.pdbx_seq_one_letter_code
_entity_poly.pdbx_strand_id
1 'polypeptide(L)'
;LHEAAMLIARLVHRYRLVDSEHYVLQWEGLSRRPVGFHLDLVRRTPEDRRHAVAASSAPAATGATLPVKAGTTLAVLHGSNLGTCRALAKQLAEEAADIGCVTTVGPLDDAAGGLPDVDAVLIVASSYNGQPTDDARGFVDWLFSDDAAVGDTSRFAVLGVGDHNWADTYQAVPIRIDERLAELGGKALVPRAAADTSGDLTGTLEEF
;
A
#
# COMPACT_ATOMS: atom_id res chain seq x y z
N LEU A 1 -17.01 -17.75 -4.61
CA LEU A 1 -16.36 -16.57 -4.00
C LEU A 1 -17.36 -15.44 -3.69
N HIS A 2 -18.30 -15.11 -4.59
CA HIS A 2 -19.29 -14.03 -4.41
C HIS A 2 -20.24 -14.27 -3.22
N GLU A 3 -20.72 -15.50 -3.05
CA GLU A 3 -21.64 -15.86 -1.96
C GLU A 3 -20.98 -15.77 -0.58
N ALA A 4 -19.72 -16.22 -0.47
CA ALA A 4 -18.96 -16.10 0.77
C ALA A 4 -18.70 -14.64 1.16
N ALA A 5 -18.34 -13.80 0.19
CA ALA A 5 -18.16 -12.36 0.40
C ALA A 5 -19.44 -11.66 0.88
N MET A 6 -20.60 -12.01 0.26
CA MET A 6 -21.89 -11.47 0.69
C MET A 6 -22.30 -11.93 2.09
N LEU A 7 -22.01 -13.20 2.44
CA LEU A 7 -22.27 -13.72 3.77
C LEU A 7 -21.44 -12.98 4.83
N ILE A 8 -20.15 -12.85 4.59
CA ILE A 8 -19.23 -12.12 5.48
C ILE A 8 -19.67 -10.67 5.62
N ALA A 9 -19.95 -9.98 4.52
CA ALA A 9 -20.43 -8.59 4.55
C ALA A 9 -21.70 -8.44 5.41
N ARG A 10 -22.65 -9.36 5.28
CA ARG A 10 -23.86 -9.36 6.12
C ARG A 10 -23.57 -9.64 7.59
N LEU A 11 -22.62 -10.52 7.90
CA LEU A 11 -22.21 -10.81 9.27
C LEU A 11 -21.58 -9.58 9.91
N VAL A 12 -20.56 -8.99 9.30
CA VAL A 12 -19.85 -7.82 9.84
C VAL A 12 -20.72 -6.55 9.88
N HIS A 13 -21.72 -6.45 8.99
CA HIS A 13 -22.69 -5.36 9.05
C HIS A 13 -23.62 -5.47 10.28
N ARG A 14 -23.98 -6.69 10.71
CA ARG A 14 -24.90 -6.92 11.82
C ARG A 14 -24.21 -7.14 13.16
N TYR A 15 -23.00 -7.70 13.13
CA TYR A 15 -22.29 -8.13 14.33
C TYR A 15 -20.86 -7.60 14.31
N ARG A 16 -20.36 -7.28 15.49
CA ARG A 16 -18.93 -7.13 15.76
C ARG A 16 -18.41 -8.52 16.08
N LEU A 17 -17.36 -8.94 15.37
CA LEU A 17 -16.68 -10.18 15.63
C LEU A 17 -15.63 -9.91 16.73
N VAL A 18 -15.68 -10.65 17.80
CA VAL A 18 -14.71 -10.55 18.90
C VAL A 18 -13.95 -11.87 18.94
N ASP A 19 -12.64 -11.78 18.82
CA ASP A 19 -11.77 -12.94 18.93
C ASP A 19 -11.70 -13.41 20.38
N SER A 20 -11.78 -14.72 20.61
CA SER A 20 -11.65 -15.34 21.93
C SER A 20 -10.20 -15.44 22.39
N GLU A 21 -9.22 -15.15 21.53
CA GLU A 21 -7.78 -15.26 21.78
C GLU A 21 -7.28 -16.65 22.25
N HIS A 22 -8.10 -17.67 22.11
CA HIS A 22 -7.83 -19.04 22.61
C HIS A 22 -7.84 -20.05 21.48
N TYR A 23 -6.90 -19.93 20.53
CA TYR A 23 -6.73 -20.93 19.50
C TYR A 23 -5.26 -21.24 19.22
N VAL A 24 -5.00 -22.43 18.73
CA VAL A 24 -3.65 -22.87 18.33
C VAL A 24 -3.66 -23.13 16.83
N LEU A 25 -2.65 -22.60 16.13
CA LEU A 25 -2.45 -22.88 14.71
C LEU A 25 -1.76 -24.25 14.57
N GLN A 26 -2.46 -25.23 14.03
CA GLN A 26 -1.89 -26.53 13.69
C GLN A 26 -1.62 -26.64 12.20
N TRP A 27 -0.50 -27.29 11.86
CA TRP A 27 -0.17 -27.66 10.51
C TRP A 27 -0.98 -28.89 10.10
N GLU A 28 -1.67 -28.79 8.96
CA GLU A 28 -2.35 -29.92 8.33
C GLU A 28 -1.92 -29.97 6.86
N GLY A 29 -0.94 -30.79 6.53
CA GLY A 29 -0.35 -30.85 5.20
C GLY A 29 0.35 -29.55 4.80
N LEU A 30 -0.13 -28.87 3.75
CA LEU A 30 0.41 -27.59 3.25
C LEU A 30 -0.29 -26.36 3.80
N SER A 31 -1.24 -26.51 4.72
CA SER A 31 -2.04 -25.38 5.26
C SER A 31 -1.98 -25.33 6.78
N ARG A 32 -2.16 -24.11 7.32
CA ARG A 32 -2.38 -23.92 8.76
C ARG A 32 -3.87 -23.82 9.03
N ARG A 33 -4.32 -24.51 10.05
CA ARG A 33 -5.69 -24.48 10.52
C ARG A 33 -5.74 -24.05 11.98
N PRO A 34 -6.59 -23.07 12.35
CA PRO A 34 -6.84 -22.76 13.75
C PRO A 34 -7.66 -23.88 14.39
N VAL A 35 -7.21 -24.38 15.54
CA VAL A 35 -7.91 -25.36 16.36
C VAL A 35 -8.40 -24.68 17.63
N GLY A 36 -9.69 -24.87 17.94
CA GLY A 36 -10.32 -24.17 19.06
C GLY A 36 -10.67 -22.71 18.77
N PHE A 37 -10.66 -22.31 17.50
CA PHE A 37 -11.04 -20.96 17.11
C PHE A 37 -12.54 -20.71 17.35
N HIS A 38 -12.83 -19.70 18.14
CA HIS A 38 -14.19 -19.25 18.44
C HIS A 38 -14.26 -17.74 18.26
N LEU A 39 -15.33 -17.28 17.62
CA LEU A 39 -15.67 -15.88 17.50
C LEU A 39 -16.96 -15.59 18.23
N ASP A 40 -16.93 -14.63 19.12
CA ASP A 40 -18.13 -14.10 19.72
C ASP A 40 -18.78 -13.07 18.80
N LEU A 41 -20.09 -13.25 18.57
CA LEU A 41 -20.89 -12.38 17.73
C LEU A 41 -21.66 -11.37 18.61
N VAL A 42 -21.15 -10.16 18.72
CA VAL A 42 -21.82 -9.08 19.44
C VAL A 42 -22.64 -8.26 18.45
N ARG A 43 -23.97 -8.18 18.69
CA ARG A 43 -24.86 -7.45 17.78
C ARG A 43 -24.54 -5.96 17.80
N ARG A 44 -24.31 -5.37 16.62
CA ARG A 44 -24.04 -3.94 16.48
C ARG A 44 -25.29 -3.13 16.79
N THR A 45 -25.14 -2.10 17.62
CA THR A 45 -26.15 -1.08 17.87
C THR A 45 -26.19 -0.05 16.72
N PRO A 46 -27.22 0.79 16.63
CA PRO A 46 -27.21 1.92 15.70
C PRO A 46 -26.03 2.89 15.91
N GLU A 47 -25.51 2.96 17.14
CA GLU A 47 -24.36 3.79 17.51
C GLU A 47 -23.05 3.20 16.98
N ASP A 48 -22.85 1.90 17.09
CA ASP A 48 -21.69 1.20 16.49
C ASP A 48 -21.57 1.46 14.98
N ARG A 49 -22.70 1.66 14.29
CA ARG A 49 -22.73 1.96 12.85
C ARG A 49 -22.39 3.42 12.55
N ARG A 50 -22.68 4.33 13.47
CA ARG A 50 -22.32 5.76 13.34
C ARG A 50 -20.84 5.97 13.59
N HIS A 51 -20.24 5.22 14.51
CA HIS A 51 -18.79 5.25 14.74
C HIS A 51 -17.99 4.73 13.55
N ALA A 52 -18.49 3.73 12.81
CA ALA A 52 -17.85 3.25 11.59
C ALA A 52 -17.83 4.32 10.46
N VAL A 53 -18.85 5.18 10.42
CA VAL A 53 -18.89 6.32 9.49
C VAL A 53 -18.06 7.51 10.01
N ALA A 54 -17.96 7.67 11.34
CA ALA A 54 -17.16 8.73 11.95
C ALA A 54 -15.65 8.37 12.01
N ALA A 55 -15.29 7.10 12.05
CA ALA A 55 -13.89 6.67 11.92
C ALA A 55 -13.35 6.84 10.50
N SER A 56 -14.25 6.97 9.51
CA SER A 56 -13.90 7.40 8.16
C SER A 56 -13.72 8.93 8.04
N SER A 57 -14.02 9.67 9.10
CA SER A 57 -13.74 11.09 9.26
C SER A 57 -12.82 11.31 10.48
N ALA A 58 -11.71 10.59 10.54
CA ALA A 58 -10.63 10.93 11.45
C ALA A 58 -10.16 12.36 11.10
N PRO A 59 -9.93 13.22 12.11
CA PRO A 59 -9.40 14.53 11.84
C PRO A 59 -8.08 14.35 11.08
N ALA A 60 -7.97 15.01 9.94
CA ALA A 60 -6.73 15.08 9.20
C ALA A 60 -5.60 15.39 10.20
N ALA A 61 -4.61 14.50 10.27
CA ALA A 61 -3.41 14.74 11.02
C ALA A 61 -2.89 16.11 10.60
N THR A 62 -2.63 16.98 11.56
CA THR A 62 -2.03 18.30 11.36
C THR A 62 -0.53 18.13 11.04
N GLY A 63 -0.24 17.33 10.02
CA GLY A 63 1.01 17.44 9.28
C GLY A 63 0.97 18.78 8.56
N ALA A 64 2.04 19.56 8.64
CA ALA A 64 2.16 20.80 7.91
C ALA A 64 1.95 20.50 6.41
N THR A 65 0.74 20.71 5.93
CA THR A 65 0.40 20.58 4.51
C THR A 65 1.15 21.68 3.79
N LEU A 66 2.25 21.30 3.15
CA LEU A 66 2.88 22.21 2.19
C LEU A 66 1.83 22.49 1.10
N PRO A 67 1.59 23.77 0.75
CA PRO A 67 0.58 24.08 -0.27
C PRO A 67 1.01 23.44 -1.58
N VAL A 68 0.26 22.44 -2.04
CA VAL A 68 0.45 21.86 -3.35
C VAL A 68 0.02 22.89 -4.39
N LYS A 69 0.89 23.16 -5.35
CA LYS A 69 0.55 24.04 -6.47
C LYS A 69 -0.50 23.35 -7.32
N ALA A 70 -1.65 23.99 -7.51
CA ALA A 70 -2.70 23.43 -8.38
C ALA A 70 -2.14 23.12 -9.78
N GLY A 71 -2.46 21.90 -10.27
CA GLY A 71 -1.96 21.42 -11.55
C GLY A 71 -0.61 20.69 -11.47
N THR A 72 -0.05 20.44 -10.26
CA THR A 72 1.10 19.55 -10.09
C THR A 72 0.76 18.17 -10.65
N THR A 73 1.61 17.67 -11.55
CA THR A 73 1.44 16.35 -12.16
C THR A 73 2.07 15.26 -11.28
N LEU A 74 1.30 14.21 -10.99
CA LEU A 74 1.72 13.09 -10.15
C LEU A 74 1.42 11.76 -10.85
N ALA A 75 2.45 10.95 -11.08
CA ALA A 75 2.27 9.56 -11.48
C ALA A 75 2.31 8.67 -10.23
N VAL A 76 1.28 7.86 -10.03
CA VAL A 76 1.24 6.87 -8.94
C VAL A 76 1.38 5.49 -9.55
N LEU A 77 2.54 4.88 -9.34
CA LEU A 77 2.90 3.59 -9.93
C LEU A 77 2.82 2.48 -8.88
N HIS A 78 2.25 1.34 -9.24
CA HIS A 78 2.09 0.22 -8.31
C HIS A 78 2.80 -1.05 -8.76
N GLY A 79 3.30 -1.82 -7.79
CA GLY A 79 3.76 -3.20 -7.95
C GLY A 79 2.96 -4.15 -7.06
N SER A 80 2.05 -4.97 -7.65
CA SER A 80 1.05 -5.70 -6.87
C SER A 80 0.57 -6.99 -7.55
N ASN A 81 0.84 -8.16 -6.95
CA ASN A 81 0.26 -9.43 -7.43
C ASN A 81 -1.18 -9.64 -6.95
N LEU A 82 -1.49 -9.23 -5.72
CA LEU A 82 -2.80 -9.48 -5.08
C LEU A 82 -3.74 -8.26 -5.12
N GLY A 83 -3.27 -7.13 -5.65
CA GLY A 83 -4.08 -5.93 -5.83
C GLY A 83 -4.04 -4.93 -4.67
N THR A 84 -3.40 -5.21 -3.55
CA THR A 84 -3.32 -4.30 -2.39
C THR A 84 -2.62 -3.00 -2.76
N CYS A 85 -1.41 -3.04 -3.32
CA CYS A 85 -0.68 -1.85 -3.73
C CYS A 85 -1.44 -1.08 -4.83
N ARG A 86 -2.14 -1.76 -5.73
CA ARG A 86 -2.99 -1.12 -6.75
C ARG A 86 -4.16 -0.37 -6.13
N ALA A 87 -4.80 -0.94 -5.10
CA ALA A 87 -5.90 -0.28 -4.40
C ALA A 87 -5.41 0.96 -3.65
N LEU A 88 -4.28 0.86 -2.94
CA LEU A 88 -3.66 1.99 -2.26
C LEU A 88 -3.19 3.08 -3.23
N ALA A 89 -2.59 2.70 -4.36
CA ALA A 89 -2.17 3.66 -5.39
C ALA A 89 -3.36 4.47 -5.93
N LYS A 90 -4.52 3.83 -6.14
CA LYS A 90 -5.74 4.53 -6.55
C LYS A 90 -6.24 5.49 -5.47
N GLN A 91 -6.28 5.04 -4.22
CA GLN A 91 -6.69 5.87 -3.09
C GLN A 91 -5.80 7.11 -2.97
N LEU A 92 -4.48 6.95 -2.96
CA LEU A 92 -3.53 8.06 -2.87
C LEU A 92 -3.62 9.01 -4.07
N ALA A 93 -3.90 8.49 -5.26
CA ALA A 93 -4.13 9.33 -6.44
C ALA A 93 -5.43 10.14 -6.34
N GLU A 94 -6.50 9.58 -5.78
CA GLU A 94 -7.76 10.27 -5.52
C GLU A 94 -7.57 11.37 -4.46
N GLU A 95 -6.89 11.08 -3.36
CA GLU A 95 -6.55 12.06 -2.31
C GLU A 95 -5.67 13.20 -2.85
N ALA A 96 -4.67 12.88 -3.69
CA ALA A 96 -3.85 13.91 -4.35
C ALA A 96 -4.67 14.77 -5.34
N ALA A 97 -5.63 14.17 -6.05
CA ALA A 97 -6.50 14.91 -6.95
C ALA A 97 -7.43 15.87 -6.18
N ASP A 98 -7.92 15.48 -5.01
CA ASP A 98 -8.76 16.32 -4.14
C ASP A 98 -8.04 17.59 -3.65
N ILE A 99 -6.70 17.55 -3.55
CA ILE A 99 -5.87 18.72 -3.21
C ILE A 99 -5.33 19.46 -4.44
N GLY A 100 -5.76 19.10 -5.65
CA GLY A 100 -5.51 19.82 -6.90
C GLY A 100 -4.36 19.29 -7.76
N CYS A 101 -3.87 18.08 -7.52
CA CYS A 101 -2.92 17.41 -8.42
C CYS A 101 -3.64 16.85 -9.67
N VAL A 102 -2.89 16.74 -10.76
CA VAL A 102 -3.29 15.98 -11.94
C VAL A 102 -2.62 14.60 -11.86
N THR A 103 -3.41 13.58 -11.57
CA THR A 103 -2.89 12.24 -11.24
C THR A 103 -3.05 11.24 -12.37
N THR A 104 -2.07 10.34 -12.51
CA THR A 104 -2.16 9.14 -13.34
C THR A 104 -1.83 7.92 -12.48
N VAL A 105 -2.45 6.76 -12.75
CA VAL A 105 -2.20 5.51 -12.02
C VAL A 105 -1.90 4.40 -13.02
N GLY A 106 -0.82 3.66 -12.81
CA GLY A 106 -0.43 2.53 -13.65
C GLY A 106 0.45 1.52 -12.93
N PRO A 107 0.71 0.36 -13.52
CA PRO A 107 1.71 -0.56 -13.02
C PRO A 107 3.13 0.02 -13.15
N LEU A 108 4.05 -0.43 -12.31
CA LEU A 108 5.46 -0.02 -12.37
C LEU A 108 6.09 -0.33 -13.74
N ASP A 109 5.66 -1.40 -14.39
CA ASP A 109 6.18 -1.79 -15.71
C ASP A 109 5.88 -0.77 -16.81
N ASP A 110 4.90 0.12 -16.63
CA ASP A 110 4.68 1.25 -17.56
C ASP A 110 5.83 2.26 -17.54
N ALA A 111 6.67 2.25 -16.49
CA ALA A 111 7.89 3.06 -16.37
C ALA A 111 9.18 2.26 -16.68
N ALA A 112 9.06 1.04 -17.21
CA ALA A 112 10.23 0.29 -17.69
C ALA A 112 10.88 1.03 -18.87
N GLY A 113 12.13 1.46 -18.67
CA GLY A 113 12.85 2.28 -19.65
C GLY A 113 12.95 3.77 -19.31
N GLY A 114 12.24 4.26 -18.29
CA GLY A 114 12.33 5.63 -17.81
C GLY A 114 11.14 6.04 -16.94
N LEU A 115 11.41 6.88 -15.95
CA LEU A 115 10.32 7.49 -15.18
C LEU A 115 9.52 8.44 -16.07
N PRO A 116 8.19 8.54 -15.88
CA PRO A 116 7.36 9.47 -16.62
C PRO A 116 7.79 10.93 -16.37
N ASP A 117 7.63 11.78 -17.38
CA ASP A 117 7.92 13.22 -17.30
C ASP A 117 6.78 13.95 -16.58
N VAL A 118 6.85 13.95 -15.26
CA VAL A 118 5.88 14.54 -14.33
C VAL A 118 6.62 15.26 -13.20
N ASP A 119 5.91 16.09 -12.43
CA ASP A 119 6.51 16.81 -11.31
C ASP A 119 6.95 15.88 -10.16
N ALA A 120 6.24 14.75 -9.98
CA ALA A 120 6.60 13.73 -8.99
C ALA A 120 6.07 12.34 -9.36
N VAL A 121 6.78 11.31 -8.88
CA VAL A 121 6.39 9.90 -9.01
C VAL A 121 6.21 9.30 -7.62
N LEU A 122 5.05 8.76 -7.33
CA LEU A 122 4.78 7.99 -6.13
C LEU A 122 4.79 6.50 -6.49
N ILE A 123 5.62 5.72 -5.82
CA ILE A 123 5.74 4.28 -6.02
C ILE A 123 5.14 3.54 -4.83
N VAL A 124 4.15 2.70 -5.08
CA VAL A 124 3.51 1.83 -4.09
C VAL A 124 3.83 0.38 -4.43
N ALA A 125 4.77 -0.22 -3.75
CA ALA A 125 5.30 -1.52 -4.13
C ALA A 125 5.36 -2.52 -2.97
N SER A 126 5.23 -3.80 -3.30
CA SER A 126 5.42 -4.92 -2.38
C SER A 126 6.50 -5.88 -2.87
N SER A 127 6.99 -6.71 -1.94
CA SER A 127 7.85 -7.85 -2.28
C SER A 127 7.02 -9.13 -2.33
N TYR A 128 7.25 -9.97 -3.32
CA TYR A 128 6.71 -11.31 -3.39
C TYR A 128 7.85 -12.32 -3.32
N ASN A 129 7.99 -13.03 -2.21
CA ASN A 129 9.15 -13.90 -1.94
C ASN A 129 10.50 -13.19 -2.16
N GLY A 130 10.62 -11.92 -1.77
CA GLY A 130 11.82 -11.12 -1.96
C GLY A 130 12.09 -10.63 -3.39
N GLN A 131 11.19 -10.95 -4.34
CA GLN A 131 11.28 -10.56 -5.74
C GLN A 131 10.24 -9.48 -6.08
N PRO A 132 10.40 -8.75 -7.19
CA PRO A 132 9.37 -7.85 -7.70
C PRO A 132 8.07 -8.60 -8.00
N THR A 133 6.96 -7.92 -7.88
CA THR A 133 5.66 -8.40 -8.38
C THR A 133 5.67 -8.50 -9.90
N ASP A 134 4.73 -9.26 -10.47
CA ASP A 134 4.69 -9.53 -11.91
C ASP A 134 4.54 -8.25 -12.75
N ASP A 135 3.86 -7.23 -12.22
CA ASP A 135 3.63 -5.92 -12.84
C ASP A 135 4.68 -4.84 -12.48
N ALA A 136 5.82 -5.26 -11.91
CA ALA A 136 6.94 -4.41 -11.54
C ALA A 136 8.30 -4.99 -11.98
N ARG A 137 8.29 -6.17 -12.60
CA ARG A 137 9.51 -6.88 -12.93
C ARG A 137 10.33 -6.17 -14.01
N GLY A 138 9.68 -5.74 -15.08
CA GLY A 138 10.33 -5.01 -16.15
C GLY A 138 10.92 -3.68 -15.69
N PHE A 139 10.22 -2.96 -14.82
CA PHE A 139 10.73 -1.74 -14.20
C PHE A 139 11.98 -1.99 -13.34
N VAL A 140 11.93 -3.01 -12.47
CA VAL A 140 13.09 -3.34 -11.61
C VAL A 140 14.26 -3.83 -12.44
N ASP A 141 14.04 -4.66 -13.46
CA ASP A 141 15.10 -5.12 -14.37
C ASP A 141 15.76 -3.93 -15.09
N TRP A 142 14.96 -2.98 -15.58
CA TRP A 142 15.49 -1.75 -16.17
C TRP A 142 16.24 -0.90 -15.14
N LEU A 143 15.68 -0.68 -13.96
CA LEU A 143 16.27 0.17 -12.92
C LEU A 143 17.66 -0.30 -12.47
N PHE A 144 17.93 -1.60 -12.55
CA PHE A 144 19.21 -2.20 -12.21
C PHE A 144 20.08 -2.53 -13.44
N SER A 145 19.66 -2.15 -14.64
CA SER A 145 20.48 -2.26 -15.85
C SER A 145 21.52 -1.13 -15.95
N ASP A 146 22.48 -1.29 -16.85
CA ASP A 146 23.48 -0.26 -17.14
C ASP A 146 22.88 0.96 -17.89
N ASP A 147 21.72 0.76 -18.52
CA ASP A 147 21.01 1.82 -19.26
C ASP A 147 20.06 2.64 -18.37
N ALA A 148 19.97 2.32 -17.08
CA ALA A 148 19.10 3.03 -16.16
C ALA A 148 19.57 4.46 -15.96
N ALA A 149 18.71 5.41 -16.28
CA ALA A 149 18.95 6.84 -16.07
C ALA A 149 17.73 7.48 -15.42
N VAL A 150 17.97 8.13 -14.28
CA VAL A 150 16.96 8.95 -13.58
C VAL A 150 17.49 10.38 -13.60
N GLY A 151 16.71 11.30 -14.14
CA GLY A 151 17.12 12.70 -14.18
C GLY A 151 17.26 13.31 -12.78
N ASP A 152 18.23 14.17 -12.58
CA ASP A 152 18.48 14.89 -11.32
C ASP A 152 17.35 15.87 -10.91
N THR A 153 16.37 16.07 -11.77
CA THR A 153 15.12 16.78 -11.51
C THR A 153 13.97 15.87 -11.10
N SER A 154 14.11 14.55 -11.30
CA SER A 154 13.07 13.58 -10.95
C SER A 154 12.86 13.54 -9.44
N ARG A 155 11.61 13.75 -9.03
CA ARG A 155 11.19 13.67 -7.64
C ARG A 155 10.37 12.41 -7.44
N PHE A 156 10.64 11.70 -6.34
CA PHE A 156 9.92 10.46 -6.07
C PHE A 156 9.64 10.28 -4.58
N ALA A 157 8.67 9.42 -4.29
CA ALA A 157 8.43 8.87 -2.97
C ALA A 157 8.11 7.38 -3.09
N VAL A 158 8.50 6.58 -2.10
CA VAL A 158 8.27 5.13 -2.09
C VAL A 158 7.50 4.73 -0.85
N LEU A 159 6.33 4.11 -1.06
CA LEU A 159 5.53 3.43 -0.06
C LEU A 159 5.70 1.92 -0.25
N GLY A 160 6.47 1.29 0.62
CA GLY A 160 6.60 -0.16 0.64
C GLY A 160 5.45 -0.79 1.44
N VAL A 161 4.75 -1.75 0.84
CA VAL A 161 3.66 -2.48 1.48
C VAL A 161 4.10 -3.91 1.73
N GLY A 162 3.91 -4.41 2.94
CA GLY A 162 4.32 -5.77 3.30
C GLY A 162 3.74 -6.22 4.63
N ASP A 163 4.13 -7.41 5.04
CA ASP A 163 3.80 -8.01 6.32
C ASP A 163 5.12 -8.39 7.02
N HIS A 164 5.38 -7.80 8.18
CA HIS A 164 6.62 -8.02 8.94
C HIS A 164 6.82 -9.47 9.39
N ASN A 165 5.75 -10.28 9.41
CA ASN A 165 5.86 -11.71 9.71
C ASN A 165 6.68 -12.47 8.64
N TRP A 166 6.89 -11.87 7.45
CA TRP A 166 7.79 -12.37 6.41
C TRP A 166 9.16 -11.68 6.49
N ALA A 167 9.79 -11.71 7.67
CA ALA A 167 10.96 -10.91 8.03
C ALA A 167 12.09 -10.92 6.98
N ASP A 168 12.39 -12.09 6.38
CA ASP A 168 13.49 -12.24 5.41
C ASP A 168 13.24 -11.50 4.07
N THR A 169 11.99 -11.21 3.76
CA THR A 169 11.59 -10.62 2.47
C THR A 169 10.79 -9.32 2.64
N TYR A 170 10.53 -8.94 3.89
CA TYR A 170 9.82 -7.72 4.22
C TYR A 170 10.52 -6.49 3.64
N GLN A 171 9.82 -5.70 2.86
CA GLN A 171 10.32 -4.47 2.22
C GLN A 171 11.51 -4.66 1.27
N ALA A 172 11.91 -5.89 0.90
CA ALA A 172 13.13 -6.13 0.13
C ALA A 172 13.15 -5.38 -1.23
N VAL A 173 12.03 -5.37 -1.94
CA VAL A 173 11.92 -4.67 -3.24
C VAL A 173 11.75 -3.16 -3.09
N PRO A 174 10.85 -2.64 -2.22
CA PRO A 174 10.74 -1.20 -1.99
C PRO A 174 12.03 -0.53 -1.54
N ILE A 175 12.81 -1.18 -0.65
CA ILE A 175 14.13 -0.68 -0.23
C ILE A 175 15.06 -0.53 -1.45
N ARG A 176 15.18 -1.57 -2.25
CA ARG A 176 16.06 -1.58 -3.43
C ARG A 176 15.65 -0.51 -4.44
N ILE A 177 14.36 -0.31 -4.66
CA ILE A 177 13.87 0.72 -5.58
C ILE A 177 14.24 2.11 -5.05
N ASP A 178 13.97 2.39 -3.78
CA ASP A 178 14.24 3.69 -3.16
C ASP A 178 15.73 4.05 -3.21
N GLU A 179 16.59 3.13 -2.77
CA GLU A 179 18.04 3.29 -2.78
C GLU A 179 18.57 3.51 -4.20
N ARG A 180 18.11 2.69 -5.16
CA ARG A 180 18.61 2.78 -6.53
C ARG A 180 18.17 4.04 -7.25
N LEU A 181 16.95 4.50 -7.04
CA LEU A 181 16.49 5.78 -7.59
C LEU A 181 17.32 6.95 -7.05
N ALA A 182 17.66 6.94 -5.77
CA ALA A 182 18.53 7.95 -5.16
C ALA A 182 19.97 7.88 -5.70
N GLU A 183 20.54 6.68 -5.87
CA GLU A 183 21.86 6.49 -6.48
C GLU A 183 21.95 7.05 -7.91
N LEU A 184 20.86 6.93 -8.67
CA LEU A 184 20.76 7.44 -10.04
C LEU A 184 20.45 8.95 -10.11
N GLY A 185 20.43 9.66 -8.98
CA GLY A 185 20.27 11.11 -8.89
C GLY A 185 18.84 11.59 -8.66
N GLY A 186 17.87 10.70 -8.52
CA GLY A 186 16.51 11.04 -8.14
C GLY A 186 16.45 11.68 -6.75
N LYS A 187 15.47 12.56 -6.52
CA LYS A 187 15.28 13.29 -5.26
C LYS A 187 14.08 12.72 -4.51
N ALA A 188 14.32 12.02 -3.41
CA ALA A 188 13.26 11.59 -2.53
C ALA A 188 12.54 12.81 -1.91
N LEU A 189 11.21 12.86 -2.02
CA LEU A 189 10.37 13.91 -1.45
C LEU A 189 10.20 13.73 0.06
N VAL A 190 10.07 12.49 0.48
CA VAL A 190 9.93 12.06 1.87
C VAL A 190 10.75 10.78 2.08
N PRO A 191 11.12 10.45 3.31
CA PRO A 191 11.71 9.14 3.61
C PRO A 191 10.75 8.02 3.17
N ARG A 192 11.31 6.91 2.67
CA ARG A 192 10.51 5.74 2.32
C ARG A 192 9.66 5.27 3.52
N ALA A 193 8.36 5.14 3.30
CA ALA A 193 7.47 4.57 4.30
C ALA A 193 7.33 3.05 4.15
N ALA A 194 7.10 2.37 5.26
CA ALA A 194 6.93 0.92 5.33
C ALA A 194 5.56 0.58 5.95
N ALA A 195 4.57 0.45 5.09
CA ALA A 195 3.21 0.11 5.48
C ALA A 195 3.10 -1.40 5.78
N ASP A 196 2.79 -1.71 7.01
CA ASP A 196 2.72 -3.08 7.52
C ASP A 196 1.27 -3.55 7.59
N THR A 197 0.93 -4.55 6.78
CA THR A 197 -0.44 -5.11 6.72
C THR A 197 -0.83 -5.91 7.97
N SER A 198 0.13 -6.32 8.78
CA SER A 198 -0.08 -6.97 10.08
C SER A 198 0.08 -6.01 11.27
N GLY A 199 0.41 -4.75 10.99
CA GLY A 199 0.61 -3.68 11.98
C GLY A 199 -0.31 -2.49 11.76
N ASP A 200 0.22 -1.29 11.96
CA ASP A 200 -0.51 -0.03 11.77
C ASP A 200 -0.37 0.48 10.32
N LEU A 201 -1.10 -0.15 9.42
CA LEU A 201 -1.17 0.28 8.02
C LEU A 201 -1.76 1.69 7.90
N THR A 202 -2.83 1.97 8.65
CA THR A 202 -3.56 3.25 8.55
C THR A 202 -2.71 4.41 9.06
N GLY A 203 -2.08 4.29 10.23
CA GLY A 203 -1.19 5.33 10.75
C GLY A 203 -0.01 5.61 9.82
N THR A 204 0.58 4.59 9.22
CA THR A 204 1.65 4.78 8.23
C THR A 204 1.18 5.54 6.99
N LEU A 205 -0.04 5.30 6.52
CA LEU A 205 -0.61 6.01 5.36
C LEU A 205 -0.96 7.47 5.69
N GLU A 206 -1.40 7.75 6.92
CA GLU A 206 -1.71 9.11 7.38
C GLU A 206 -0.44 9.98 7.58
N GLU A 207 0.69 9.35 7.89
CA GLU A 207 1.98 10.02 8.06
C GLU A 207 2.74 10.23 6.74
N PHE A 208 2.44 9.41 5.72
CA PHE A 208 3.10 9.43 4.41
C PHE A 208 2.55 10.50 3.50
#